data_0d757a321c27a9ecced2e3fe88d9ea04
#
_entry.id   0d757a321c27a9ecced2e3fe88d9ea04
#
_cell.length_a   1.000
_cell.length_b   1.000
_cell.length_c   1.000
_cell.angle_alpha   90.00
_cell.angle_beta   90.00
_cell.angle_gamma   90.00
#
_symmetry.space_group_name_H-M   'P 1'
#
loop_
_entity.id
_entity.type
_entity.pdbx_description
1 polymer ?
#
loop_
_entity_poly.entity_id
_entity_poly.type
_entity_poly.pdbx_seq_one_letter_code
_entity_poly.pdbx_strand_id
1 'polypeptide(L)'
;MNMPLMIDLSNKKVVIVGGGKVATRRTTSLLAYTNHIHVVSPTITDTLQKYLETKQITYEKKHFEPQDVENADVVIAATNQSDVNNDVGAALSKNVLFNHAGQADLGNITFPNFLKRDKLTISVSTDGASPKLGQRIIKDLKDTYNEDY
;
A
#
# COMPACT_ATOMS: atom_id res chain seq x y z
N MET A 1 1.63 -10.26 -16.36
CA MET A 1 2.00 -8.89 -16.81
C MET A 1 0.96 -7.91 -16.28
N ASN A 2 1.39 -6.86 -15.60
CA ASN A 2 0.46 -5.89 -15.00
C ASN A 2 0.16 -4.74 -15.97
N MET A 3 -1.10 -4.33 -16.02
CA MET A 3 -1.55 -3.18 -16.78
C MET A 3 -1.61 -1.96 -15.85
N PRO A 4 -1.09 -0.79 -16.25
CA PRO A 4 -1.29 0.42 -15.47
C PRO A 4 -2.77 0.82 -15.47
N LEU A 5 -3.27 1.16 -14.29
CA LEU A 5 -4.68 1.50 -14.08
C LEU A 5 -4.78 2.62 -13.05
N MET A 6 -5.65 3.56 -13.32
CA MET A 6 -6.02 4.57 -12.33
C MET A 6 -7.29 4.11 -11.61
N ILE A 7 -7.27 4.11 -10.28
CA ILE A 7 -8.38 3.64 -9.46
C ILE A 7 -8.76 4.70 -8.42
N ASP A 8 -10.05 4.91 -8.24
CA ASP A 8 -10.58 5.74 -7.17
C ASP A 8 -10.72 4.92 -5.89
N LEU A 9 -9.89 5.22 -4.89
CA LEU A 9 -9.89 4.54 -3.59
C LEU A 9 -10.74 5.24 -2.53
N SER A 10 -11.37 6.38 -2.84
CA SER A 10 -12.01 7.22 -1.82
C SER A 10 -13.08 6.50 -0.98
N ASN A 11 -13.79 5.54 -1.57
CA ASN A 11 -14.83 4.74 -0.88
C ASN A 11 -14.41 3.26 -0.71
N LYS A 12 -13.14 2.95 -0.85
CA LYS A 12 -12.60 1.61 -0.70
C LYS A 12 -12.06 1.39 0.70
N LYS A 13 -12.39 0.25 1.29
CA LYS A 13 -11.84 -0.16 2.57
C LYS A 13 -10.48 -0.84 2.35
N VAL A 14 -9.45 -0.26 2.91
CA VAL A 14 -8.08 -0.77 2.84
C VAL A 14 -7.70 -1.39 4.19
N VAL A 15 -7.25 -2.63 4.17
CA VAL A 15 -6.69 -3.30 5.34
C VAL A 15 -5.20 -3.55 5.10
N ILE A 16 -4.38 -3.10 6.04
CA ILE A 16 -2.94 -3.31 6.02
C ILE A 16 -2.58 -4.25 7.17
N VAL A 17 -2.05 -5.41 6.84
CA VAL A 17 -1.56 -6.37 7.82
C VAL A 17 -0.06 -6.18 7.95
N GLY A 18 0.35 -5.69 9.10
CA GLY A 18 1.73 -5.31 9.41
C GLY A 18 1.81 -3.90 9.98
N GLY A 19 2.85 -3.62 10.73
CA GLY A 19 3.01 -2.35 11.43
C GLY A 19 4.43 -1.78 11.41
N GLY A 20 5.30 -2.32 10.56
CA GLY A 20 6.68 -1.88 10.43
C GLY A 20 6.89 -0.81 9.36
N LYS A 21 8.12 -0.74 8.83
CA LYS A 21 8.53 0.29 7.85
C LYS A 21 7.74 0.20 6.54
N VAL A 22 7.52 -0.99 6.02
CA VAL A 22 6.81 -1.18 4.74
C VAL A 22 5.34 -0.81 4.90
N ALA A 23 4.70 -1.29 5.97
CA ALA A 23 3.31 -0.93 6.28
C ALA A 23 3.15 0.58 6.47
N THR A 24 4.08 1.23 7.16
CA THR A 24 4.07 2.67 7.38
C THR A 24 4.17 3.43 6.05
N ARG A 25 5.10 3.04 5.19
CA ARG A 25 5.27 3.68 3.88
C ARG A 25 4.02 3.56 3.01
N ARG A 26 3.40 2.39 2.98
CA ARG A 26 2.15 2.17 2.24
C ARG A 26 1.00 2.99 2.82
N THR A 27 0.86 3.01 4.12
CA THR A 27 -0.16 3.81 4.80
C THR A 27 0.01 5.29 4.46
N THR A 28 1.22 5.81 4.57
CA THR A 28 1.52 7.22 4.25
C THR A 28 1.13 7.56 2.82
N SER A 29 1.48 6.70 1.86
CA SER A 29 1.14 6.91 0.45
C SER A 29 -0.37 6.88 0.20
N LEU A 30 -1.10 5.99 0.87
CA LEU A 30 -2.53 5.78 0.65
C LEU A 30 -3.41 6.84 1.33
N LEU A 31 -2.92 7.52 2.36
CA LEU A 31 -3.69 8.56 3.06
C LEU A 31 -4.11 9.72 2.18
N ALA A 32 -3.39 9.95 1.07
CA ALA A 32 -3.77 10.97 0.09
C ALA A 32 -4.99 10.56 -0.76
N TYR A 33 -5.36 9.28 -0.77
CA TYR A 33 -6.37 8.73 -1.67
C TYR A 33 -7.58 8.15 -0.95
N THR A 34 -7.46 7.81 0.32
CA THR A 34 -8.58 7.28 1.13
C THR A 34 -8.35 7.55 2.60
N ASN A 35 -9.43 7.68 3.36
CA ASN A 35 -9.41 7.76 4.82
C ASN A 35 -9.99 6.51 5.48
N HIS A 36 -10.16 5.42 4.72
CA HIS A 36 -10.70 4.15 5.21
C HIS A 36 -9.60 3.10 5.31
N ILE A 37 -8.54 3.41 6.06
CA ILE A 37 -7.39 2.52 6.27
C ILE A 37 -7.46 1.92 7.67
N HIS A 38 -7.42 0.59 7.73
CA HIS A 38 -7.38 -0.17 8.97
C HIS A 38 -6.10 -1.00 9.03
N VAL A 39 -5.36 -0.88 10.12
CA VAL A 39 -4.09 -1.59 10.34
C VAL A 39 -4.30 -2.71 11.36
N VAL A 40 -3.80 -3.90 11.05
CA VAL A 40 -3.80 -5.06 11.96
C VAL A 40 -2.35 -5.48 12.18
N SER A 41 -1.87 -5.38 13.41
CA SER A 41 -0.49 -5.75 13.75
C SER A 41 -0.31 -5.82 15.28
N PRO A 42 0.57 -6.70 15.79
CA PRO A 42 0.92 -6.70 17.22
C PRO A 42 1.59 -5.40 17.67
N THR A 43 2.34 -4.76 16.79
CA THR A 43 3.06 -3.49 17.09
C THR A 43 2.97 -2.57 15.88
N ILE A 44 3.12 -1.28 16.12
CA ILE A 44 3.16 -0.26 15.06
C ILE A 44 4.30 0.72 15.31
N THR A 45 4.73 1.38 14.25
CA THR A 45 5.73 2.45 14.31
C THR A 45 5.17 3.71 14.97
N ASP A 46 6.05 4.62 15.38
CA ASP A 46 5.66 5.92 15.92
C ASP A 46 4.85 6.73 14.90
N THR A 47 5.19 6.64 13.62
CA THR A 47 4.45 7.31 12.55
C THR A 47 3.01 6.79 12.45
N LEU A 48 2.80 5.48 12.48
CA LEU A 48 1.46 4.88 12.49
C LEU A 48 0.70 5.26 13.75
N GLN A 49 1.38 5.32 14.89
CA GLN A 49 0.78 5.77 16.15
C GLN A 49 0.25 7.21 16.05
N LYS A 50 0.98 8.10 15.38
CA LYS A 50 0.53 9.47 15.13
C LYS A 50 -0.71 9.51 14.24
N TYR A 51 -0.74 8.70 13.20
CA TYR A 51 -1.92 8.59 12.33
C TYR A 51 -3.15 8.08 13.09
N LEU A 52 -2.94 7.15 14.02
CA LEU A 52 -4.01 6.66 14.89
C LEU A 52 -4.54 7.76 15.81
N GLU A 53 -3.65 8.51 16.47
CA GLU A 53 -3.99 9.60 17.38
C GLU A 53 -4.76 10.72 16.68
N THR A 54 -4.42 11.02 15.43
CA THR A 54 -5.10 12.03 14.61
C THR A 54 -6.33 11.48 13.87
N LYS A 55 -6.70 10.23 14.13
CA LYS A 55 -7.87 9.55 13.55
C LYS A 55 -7.83 9.43 12.03
N GLN A 56 -6.64 9.38 11.46
CA GLN A 56 -6.44 9.15 10.03
C GLN A 56 -6.55 7.66 9.67
N ILE A 57 -6.26 6.77 10.63
CA ILE A 57 -6.38 5.32 10.49
C ILE A 57 -7.12 4.75 11.70
N THR A 58 -7.58 3.51 11.56
CA THR A 58 -7.99 2.65 12.68
C THR A 58 -6.96 1.54 12.87
N TYR A 59 -6.93 0.94 14.05
CA TYR A 59 -5.90 -0.04 14.40
C TYR A 59 -6.45 -1.08 15.37
N GLU A 60 -6.09 -2.35 15.11
CA GLU A 60 -6.25 -3.44 16.06
C GLU A 60 -4.89 -4.03 16.41
N LYS A 61 -4.55 -4.02 17.71
CA LYS A 61 -3.33 -4.62 18.23
C LYS A 61 -3.54 -6.12 18.41
N LYS A 62 -3.22 -6.88 17.38
CA LYS A 62 -3.41 -8.34 17.37
C LYS A 62 -2.63 -8.98 16.23
N HIS A 63 -2.45 -10.29 16.31
CA HIS A 63 -2.02 -11.10 15.16
C HIS A 63 -3.15 -11.24 14.16
N PHE A 64 -2.80 -11.40 12.89
CA PHE A 64 -3.75 -11.54 11.80
C PHE A 64 -4.66 -12.78 12.00
N GLU A 65 -5.94 -12.58 11.73
CA GLU A 65 -6.94 -13.64 11.62
C GLU A 65 -7.75 -13.45 10.33
N PRO A 66 -8.26 -14.54 9.69
CA PRO A 66 -8.96 -14.42 8.40
C PRO A 66 -10.13 -13.45 8.38
N GLN A 67 -10.86 -13.30 9.48
CA GLN A 67 -11.99 -12.36 9.57
C GLN A 67 -11.57 -10.89 9.46
N ASP A 68 -10.29 -10.58 9.68
CA ASP A 68 -9.81 -9.19 9.61
C ASP A 68 -9.91 -8.60 8.21
N VAL A 69 -9.99 -9.44 7.19
CA VAL A 69 -10.03 -9.01 5.77
C VAL A 69 -11.34 -9.35 5.06
N GLU A 70 -12.36 -9.83 5.77
CA GLU A 70 -13.63 -10.26 5.15
C GLU A 70 -14.31 -9.19 4.31
N ASN A 71 -14.29 -7.94 4.75
CA ASN A 71 -14.99 -6.83 4.12
C ASN A 71 -14.05 -5.83 3.45
N ALA A 72 -12.80 -6.22 3.23
CA ALA A 72 -11.82 -5.34 2.60
C ALA A 72 -11.96 -5.33 1.08
N ASP A 73 -11.77 -4.17 0.49
CA ASP A 73 -11.67 -4.01 -0.97
C ASP A 73 -10.22 -4.11 -1.44
N VAL A 74 -9.30 -3.63 -0.62
CA VAL A 74 -7.86 -3.66 -0.87
C VAL A 74 -7.15 -4.19 0.37
N VAL A 75 -6.26 -5.15 0.19
CA VAL A 75 -5.47 -5.73 1.28
C VAL A 75 -3.99 -5.67 0.94
N ILE A 76 -3.20 -5.23 1.90
CA ILE A 76 -1.73 -5.18 1.79
C ILE A 76 -1.15 -6.05 2.90
N ALA A 77 -0.45 -7.12 2.53
CA ALA A 77 0.30 -7.96 3.46
C ALA A 77 1.74 -7.45 3.52
N ALA A 78 2.09 -6.81 4.62
CA ALA A 78 3.34 -6.11 4.81
C ALA A 78 4.00 -6.44 6.16
N THR A 79 3.90 -7.70 6.59
CA THR A 79 4.62 -8.19 7.76
C THR A 79 6.04 -8.63 7.37
N ASN A 80 6.89 -8.83 8.38
CA ASN A 80 8.22 -9.40 8.17
C ASN A 80 8.21 -10.95 8.16
N GLN A 81 7.04 -11.56 8.21
CA GLN A 81 6.86 -13.02 8.21
C GLN A 81 6.14 -13.43 6.93
N SER A 82 6.86 -14.14 6.04
CA SER A 82 6.31 -14.54 4.75
C SER A 82 5.15 -15.52 4.86
N ASP A 83 5.14 -16.39 5.86
CA ASP A 83 4.04 -17.31 6.14
C ASP A 83 2.75 -16.57 6.52
N VAL A 84 2.84 -15.52 7.34
CA VAL A 84 1.69 -14.65 7.67
C VAL A 84 1.17 -13.94 6.42
N ASN A 85 2.06 -13.38 5.60
CA ASN A 85 1.67 -12.71 4.36
C ASN A 85 0.98 -13.68 3.38
N ASN A 86 1.42 -14.93 3.33
CA ASN A 86 0.78 -15.97 2.52
C ASN A 86 -0.60 -16.34 3.07
N ASP A 87 -0.75 -16.43 4.39
CA ASP A 87 -2.04 -16.69 5.04
C ASP A 87 -3.05 -15.57 4.76
N VAL A 88 -2.60 -14.33 4.72
CA VAL A 88 -3.44 -13.19 4.34
C VAL A 88 -4.00 -13.39 2.93
N GLY A 89 -3.13 -13.71 1.97
CA GLY A 89 -3.56 -13.96 0.58
C GLY A 89 -4.54 -15.12 0.47
N ALA A 90 -4.32 -16.20 1.22
CA ALA A 90 -5.18 -17.38 1.23
C ALA A 90 -6.59 -17.11 1.80
N ALA A 91 -6.75 -16.08 2.63
CA ALA A 91 -8.02 -15.70 3.23
C ALA A 91 -8.91 -14.85 2.31
N LEU A 92 -8.40 -14.40 1.18
CA LEU A 92 -9.09 -13.42 0.32
C LEU A 92 -9.94 -14.07 -0.75
N SER A 93 -11.06 -13.42 -1.09
CA SER A 93 -11.83 -13.74 -2.29
C SER A 93 -11.10 -13.21 -3.54
N LYS A 94 -11.49 -13.73 -4.73
CA LYS A 94 -10.88 -13.37 -6.01
C LYS A 94 -11.04 -11.89 -6.39
N ASN A 95 -12.02 -11.21 -5.82
CA ASN A 95 -12.35 -9.83 -6.20
C ASN A 95 -11.60 -8.79 -5.37
N VAL A 96 -10.86 -9.20 -4.35
CA VAL A 96 -10.10 -8.29 -3.50
C VAL A 96 -8.78 -7.92 -4.21
N LEU A 97 -8.46 -6.64 -4.22
CA LEU A 97 -7.15 -6.16 -4.68
C LEU A 97 -6.12 -6.47 -3.60
N PHE A 98 -5.12 -7.26 -3.95
CA PHE A 98 -4.15 -7.77 -3.00
C PHE A 98 -2.71 -7.45 -3.42
N ASN A 99 -1.98 -6.80 -2.53
CA ASN A 99 -0.53 -6.59 -2.64
C ASN A 99 0.20 -7.42 -1.58
N HIS A 100 1.05 -8.32 -2.02
CA HIS A 100 2.00 -9.04 -1.17
C HIS A 100 3.32 -8.29 -1.21
N ALA A 101 3.65 -7.57 -0.14
CA ALA A 101 4.80 -6.66 -0.13
C ALA A 101 6.15 -7.37 -0.26
N GLY A 102 6.24 -8.63 0.17
CA GLY A 102 7.47 -9.43 0.05
C GLY A 102 7.64 -10.14 -1.28
N GLN A 103 6.53 -10.54 -1.92
CA GLN A 103 6.52 -11.29 -3.18
C GLN A 103 5.37 -10.78 -4.06
N ALA A 104 5.66 -9.81 -4.90
CA ALA A 104 4.66 -9.12 -5.70
C ALA A 104 3.86 -10.05 -6.63
N ASP A 105 4.47 -11.15 -7.11
CA ASP A 105 3.84 -12.13 -7.97
C ASP A 105 2.76 -12.97 -7.26
N LEU A 106 2.74 -12.98 -5.94
CA LEU A 106 1.68 -13.62 -5.15
C LEU A 106 0.45 -12.73 -4.95
N GLY A 107 0.52 -11.45 -5.31
CA GLY A 107 -0.59 -10.52 -5.31
C GLY A 107 -1.15 -10.30 -6.72
N ASN A 108 -2.15 -9.44 -6.81
CA ASN A 108 -2.76 -9.04 -8.09
C ASN A 108 -2.63 -7.54 -8.39
N ILE A 109 -2.09 -6.76 -7.46
CA ILE A 109 -1.73 -5.35 -7.67
C ILE A 109 -0.31 -5.06 -7.21
N THR A 110 0.31 -4.07 -7.81
CA THR A 110 1.59 -3.52 -7.40
C THR A 110 1.50 -2.01 -7.33
N PHE A 111 2.37 -1.39 -6.53
CA PHE A 111 2.44 0.06 -6.38
C PHE A 111 3.66 0.58 -7.14
N PRO A 112 3.48 1.31 -8.25
CA PRO A 112 4.59 1.92 -8.96
C PRO A 112 5.18 3.11 -8.16
N ASN A 113 6.38 3.53 -8.51
CA ASN A 113 6.84 4.85 -8.10
C ASN A 113 6.04 5.91 -8.85
N PHE A 114 5.68 7.00 -8.20
CA PHE A 114 4.91 8.03 -8.86
C PHE A 114 5.27 9.44 -8.39
N LEU A 115 4.96 10.39 -9.25
CA LEU A 115 5.05 11.82 -9.02
C LEU A 115 3.65 12.42 -9.18
N LYS A 116 3.23 13.21 -8.22
CA LYS A 116 1.95 13.94 -8.31
C LYS A 116 2.19 15.45 -8.17
N ARG A 117 1.65 16.21 -9.13
CA ARG A 117 1.65 17.68 -9.14
C ARG A 117 0.27 18.15 -9.56
N ASP A 118 -0.54 18.63 -8.60
CA ASP A 118 -1.92 19.01 -8.83
C ASP A 118 -2.69 17.86 -9.52
N LYS A 119 -3.12 18.05 -10.76
CA LYS A 119 -3.85 17.04 -11.55
C LYS A 119 -2.95 16.10 -12.34
N LEU A 120 -1.65 16.43 -12.43
CA LEU A 120 -0.69 15.57 -13.13
C LEU A 120 -0.24 14.43 -12.23
N THR A 121 -0.34 13.21 -12.74
CA THR A 121 0.26 12.03 -12.12
C THR A 121 1.13 11.34 -13.15
N ILE A 122 2.38 11.08 -12.80
CA ILE A 122 3.30 10.29 -13.61
C ILE A 122 3.72 9.09 -12.77
N SER A 123 3.50 7.89 -13.27
CA SER A 123 3.90 6.67 -12.57
C SER A 123 4.90 5.88 -13.42
N VAL A 124 5.85 5.25 -12.76
CA VAL A 124 6.90 4.45 -13.39
C VAL A 124 6.95 3.09 -12.73
N SER A 125 6.78 2.06 -13.53
CA SER A 125 6.95 0.67 -13.12
C SER A 125 7.96 -0.01 -14.01
N THR A 126 8.85 -0.79 -13.41
CA THR A 126 9.79 -1.66 -14.11
C THR A 126 9.37 -3.12 -14.02
N ASP A 127 8.15 -3.37 -13.58
CA ASP A 127 7.59 -4.71 -13.36
C ASP A 127 8.45 -5.55 -12.38
N GLY A 128 9.03 -4.86 -11.38
CA GLY A 128 9.90 -5.48 -10.39
C GLY A 128 11.36 -5.68 -10.83
N ALA A 129 11.68 -5.40 -12.09
CA ALA A 129 13.02 -5.64 -12.61
C ALA A 129 14.09 -4.73 -12.01
N SER A 130 13.75 -3.47 -11.74
CA SER A 130 14.70 -2.52 -11.15
C SER A 130 14.01 -1.42 -10.35
N PRO A 131 13.78 -1.63 -9.04
CA PRO A 131 13.23 -0.59 -8.18
C PRO A 131 14.07 0.69 -8.17
N LYS A 132 15.40 0.55 -8.23
CA LYS A 132 16.31 1.71 -8.26
C LYS A 132 16.15 2.56 -9.52
N LEU A 133 15.94 1.93 -10.67
CA LEU A 133 15.70 2.64 -11.92
C LEU A 133 14.40 3.45 -11.85
N GLY A 134 13.34 2.85 -11.34
CA GLY A 134 12.06 3.53 -11.14
C GLY A 134 12.18 4.75 -10.24
N GLN A 135 12.89 4.62 -9.11
CA GLN A 135 13.15 5.73 -8.19
C GLN A 135 13.97 6.85 -8.84
N ARG A 136 15.00 6.48 -9.62
CA ARG A 136 15.84 7.45 -10.33
C ARG A 136 15.05 8.22 -11.39
N ILE A 137 14.24 7.53 -12.17
CA ILE A 137 13.40 8.17 -13.19
C ILE A 137 12.44 9.16 -12.54
N ILE A 138 11.77 8.79 -11.46
CA ILE A 138 10.88 9.69 -10.73
C ILE A 138 11.64 10.91 -10.20
N LYS A 139 12.83 10.74 -9.68
CA LYS A 139 13.68 11.84 -9.21
C LYS A 139 14.00 12.81 -10.35
N ASP A 140 14.39 12.30 -11.52
CA ASP A 140 14.69 13.12 -12.69
C ASP A 140 13.42 13.87 -13.17
N LEU A 141 12.28 13.21 -13.15
CA LEU A 141 11.00 13.82 -13.52
C LEU A 141 10.55 14.90 -12.55
N LYS A 142 10.85 14.78 -11.26
CA LYS A 142 10.58 15.83 -10.28
C LYS A 142 11.31 17.12 -10.60
N ASP A 143 12.54 17.02 -11.10
CA ASP A 143 13.34 18.18 -11.50
C ASP A 143 12.83 18.79 -12.80
N THR A 144 12.33 17.97 -13.72
CA THR A 144 11.80 18.40 -15.03
C THR A 144 10.39 18.99 -14.90
N TYR A 145 9.52 18.33 -14.13
CA TYR A 145 8.12 18.74 -13.91
C TYR A 145 7.96 19.23 -12.47
N ASN A 146 8.57 20.37 -12.19
CA ASN A 146 8.48 21.05 -10.90
C ASN A 146 7.11 21.76 -10.73
N GLU A 147 6.96 22.50 -9.64
CA GLU A 147 5.69 23.15 -9.29
C GLU A 147 5.23 24.21 -10.31
N ASP A 148 6.10 24.61 -11.23
CA ASP A 148 5.78 25.61 -12.27
C ASP A 148 5.03 25.00 -13.48
N TYR A 149 4.83 23.69 -13.48
CA TYR A 149 4.08 23.03 -14.54
C TYR A 149 2.61 22.84 -14.16
#